data_8d99aa7b45ecdbfe332c4387de4060d3
#
_entry.id   8d99aa7b45ecdbfe332c4387de4060d3
#
_cell.length_a   1.000
_cell.length_b   1.000
_cell.length_c   1.000
_cell.angle_alpha   90.00
_cell.angle_beta   90.00
_cell.angle_gamma   90.00
#
_symmetry.space_group_name_H-M   'P 1'
#
loop_
_entity.id
_entity.type
_entity.pdbx_description
1 polymer ?
#
loop_
_entity_poly.entity_id
_entity_poly.type
_entity_poly.pdbx_seq_one_letter_code
_entity_poly.pdbx_strand_id
1 'polypeptide(L)'
;MAEDKLIEGAQLYAEDFAPGLQFRGEPVVLSLQHFSGFAALTGDAHPIHYDEGYAAQTRFKRPIAHGLLLMALTALGATAMSRRLEESMIALVEQDARFLRPAFVGDRVRAQFTVEAVDMKPGKGAAIVRFSVRLLNEAQEPLLEGHHTYLIRSRWTIETASAHRSSET
;
A
#
# COMPACT_ATOMS: atom_id res chain seq x y z
N MET A 1 -2.04 -19.27 6.29
CA MET A 1 -1.49 -20.35 5.42
C MET A 1 -1.43 -19.99 3.92
N ALA A 2 -2.34 -19.16 3.37
CA ALA A 2 -2.20 -18.63 2.00
C ALA A 2 -1.33 -17.34 1.94
N GLU A 3 -1.27 -16.58 3.02
CA GLU A 3 -0.47 -15.35 3.14
C GLU A 3 1.05 -15.60 3.02
N ASP A 4 1.57 -16.67 3.64
CA ASP A 4 3.03 -16.94 3.66
C ASP A 4 3.60 -17.30 2.27
N LYS A 5 2.79 -17.92 1.40
CA LYS A 5 3.22 -18.27 0.04
C LYS A 5 3.40 -17.07 -0.89
N LEU A 6 2.77 -15.92 -0.58
CA LEU A 6 2.92 -14.71 -1.37
C LEU A 6 4.18 -13.92 -1.01
N ILE A 7 4.72 -14.10 0.20
CA ILE A 7 5.83 -13.29 0.71
C ILE A 7 7.19 -13.87 0.31
N GLU A 8 7.31 -15.18 0.12
CA GLU A 8 8.54 -15.85 -0.29
C GLU A 8 8.41 -16.49 -1.67
N GLY A 9 9.41 -16.30 -2.55
CA GLY A 9 9.49 -16.99 -3.82
C GLY A 9 9.71 -16.10 -5.05
N ALA A 10 9.29 -16.60 -6.23
CA ALA A 10 9.49 -15.96 -7.53
C ALA A 10 8.71 -14.65 -7.70
N GLN A 11 9.08 -13.84 -8.71
CA GLN A 11 8.35 -12.64 -9.10
C GLN A 11 6.88 -12.95 -9.38
N LEU A 12 5.99 -12.05 -8.97
CA LEU A 12 4.55 -12.10 -9.23
C LEU A 12 4.22 -11.20 -10.43
N TYR A 13 3.31 -11.68 -11.24
CA TYR A 13 2.77 -10.98 -12.40
C TYR A 13 1.25 -10.89 -12.30
N ALA A 14 0.61 -10.23 -13.23
CA ALA A 14 -0.83 -10.01 -13.22
C ALA A 14 -1.66 -11.29 -13.03
N GLU A 15 -1.19 -12.40 -13.63
CA GLU A 15 -1.84 -13.72 -13.59
C GLU A 15 -1.83 -14.38 -12.22
N ASP A 16 -0.93 -13.94 -11.33
CA ASP A 16 -0.81 -14.48 -9.97
C ASP A 16 -1.82 -13.86 -9.00
N PHE A 17 -2.51 -12.81 -9.41
CA PHE A 17 -3.54 -12.15 -8.61
C PHE A 17 -4.92 -12.69 -8.95
N ALA A 18 -5.69 -13.02 -7.92
CA ALA A 18 -7.08 -13.45 -8.05
C ALA A 18 -7.96 -12.72 -7.02
N PRO A 19 -9.19 -12.35 -7.37
CA PRO A 19 -10.13 -11.76 -6.41
C PRO A 19 -10.24 -12.59 -5.13
N GLY A 20 -10.20 -11.93 -3.98
CA GLY A 20 -10.22 -12.55 -2.66
C GLY A 20 -8.83 -12.89 -2.09
N LEU A 21 -7.75 -12.82 -2.88
CA LEU A 21 -6.40 -12.99 -2.38
C LEU A 21 -6.06 -11.88 -1.38
N GLN A 22 -5.51 -12.24 -0.22
CA GLN A 22 -5.18 -11.29 0.85
C GLN A 22 -3.72 -11.38 1.25
N PHE A 23 -3.16 -10.24 1.65
CA PHE A 23 -1.86 -10.15 2.29
C PHE A 23 -1.78 -8.91 3.19
N ARG A 24 -0.75 -8.86 4.02
CA ARG A 24 -0.54 -7.78 4.98
C ARG A 24 0.86 -7.22 4.86
N GLY A 25 0.99 -5.92 5.13
CA GLY A 25 2.28 -5.28 5.33
C GLY A 25 2.88 -5.60 6.70
N GLU A 26 4.13 -5.21 6.92
CA GLU A 26 4.74 -5.26 8.23
C GLU A 26 4.09 -4.23 9.17
N PRO A 27 3.97 -4.54 10.46
CA PRO A 27 3.42 -3.59 11.42
C PRO A 27 4.41 -2.44 11.66
N VAL A 28 3.87 -1.22 11.74
CA VAL A 28 4.61 0.01 12.02
C VAL A 28 4.13 0.60 13.35
N VAL A 29 5.05 0.94 14.24
CA VAL A 29 4.74 1.75 15.43
C VAL A 29 4.92 3.22 15.07
N LEU A 30 3.85 4.00 15.16
CA LEU A 30 3.88 5.43 14.86
C LEU A 30 4.76 6.18 15.87
N SER A 31 5.63 7.04 15.40
CA SER A 31 6.57 7.80 16.22
C SER A 31 6.54 9.28 15.87
N LEU A 32 7.08 10.12 16.74
CA LEU A 32 7.30 11.54 16.46
C LEU A 32 8.17 11.75 15.21
N GLN A 33 9.10 10.84 14.93
CA GLN A 33 9.94 10.89 13.75
C GLN A 33 9.13 10.71 12.46
N HIS A 34 8.09 9.87 12.46
CA HIS A 34 7.18 9.75 11.32
C HIS A 34 6.45 11.06 11.06
N PHE A 35 5.95 11.72 12.13
CA PHE A 35 5.20 12.96 12.01
C PHE A 35 6.10 14.11 11.53
N SER A 36 7.26 14.31 12.15
CA SER A 36 8.21 15.36 11.77
C SER A 36 8.82 15.11 10.39
N GLY A 37 9.11 13.86 10.04
CA GLY A 37 9.60 13.49 8.71
C GLY A 37 8.58 13.77 7.62
N PHE A 38 7.30 13.50 7.87
CA PHE A 38 6.21 13.81 6.94
C PHE A 38 6.07 15.32 6.75
N ALA A 39 6.11 16.10 7.83
CA ALA A 39 6.11 17.56 7.74
C ALA A 39 7.30 18.11 6.97
N ALA A 40 8.49 17.60 7.25
CA ALA A 40 9.71 18.04 6.54
C ALA A 40 9.63 17.75 5.03
N LEU A 41 9.01 16.62 4.65
CA LEU A 41 8.83 16.22 3.26
C LEU A 41 7.76 17.05 2.54
N THR A 42 6.65 17.33 3.20
CA THR A 42 5.43 17.88 2.57
C THR A 42 5.21 19.36 2.84
N GLY A 43 5.84 19.92 3.89
CA GLY A 43 5.54 21.26 4.42
C GLY A 43 4.28 21.31 5.29
N ASP A 44 3.57 20.20 5.52
CA ASP A 44 2.39 20.16 6.38
C ASP A 44 2.77 20.19 7.86
N ALA A 45 2.90 21.41 8.39
CA ALA A 45 3.26 21.69 9.78
C ALA A 45 2.09 22.21 10.61
N HIS A 46 0.85 21.78 10.32
CA HIS A 46 -0.31 22.21 11.09
C HIS A 46 -0.17 21.77 12.57
N PRO A 47 -0.41 22.68 13.57
CA PRO A 47 -0.11 22.43 14.98
C PRO A 47 -0.85 21.23 15.59
N ILE A 48 -1.96 20.77 15.00
CA ILE A 48 -2.70 19.58 15.45
C ILE A 48 -1.84 18.31 15.47
N HIS A 49 -0.76 18.29 14.71
CA HIS A 49 0.12 17.13 14.57
C HIS A 49 1.34 17.15 15.49
N TYR A 50 1.66 18.33 16.09
CA TYR A 50 2.92 18.55 16.80
C TYR A 50 2.77 19.24 18.15
N ASP A 51 1.79 20.16 18.28
CA ASP A 51 1.63 21.01 19.46
C ASP A 51 0.62 20.37 20.41
N GLU A 52 1.12 19.91 21.57
CA GLU A 52 0.30 19.30 22.59
C GLU A 52 -0.71 20.29 23.19
N GLY A 53 -0.32 21.56 23.36
CA GLY A 53 -1.18 22.61 23.89
C GLY A 53 -2.34 22.92 22.95
N TYR A 54 -2.07 22.99 21.64
CA TYR A 54 -3.08 23.14 20.62
C TYR A 54 -4.00 21.91 20.55
N ALA A 55 -3.41 20.72 20.48
CA ALA A 55 -4.16 19.47 20.35
C ALA A 55 -5.04 19.17 21.58
N ALA A 56 -4.61 19.57 22.78
CA ALA A 56 -5.39 19.44 24.01
C ALA A 56 -6.72 20.22 23.97
N GLN A 57 -6.79 21.29 23.19
CA GLN A 57 -8.01 22.09 23.00
C GLN A 57 -8.96 21.49 21.96
N THR A 58 -8.49 20.54 21.14
CA THR A 58 -9.31 19.84 20.16
C THR A 58 -10.05 18.65 20.76
N ARG A 59 -10.98 18.07 19.99
CA ARG A 59 -11.66 16.81 20.36
C ARG A 59 -10.70 15.63 20.56
N PHE A 60 -9.50 15.68 19.98
CA PHE A 60 -8.53 14.58 20.01
C PHE A 60 -7.68 14.56 21.28
N LYS A 61 -7.53 15.71 21.97
CA LYS A 61 -6.83 15.90 23.26
C LYS A 61 -5.31 15.66 23.20
N ARG A 62 -4.78 15.19 22.12
CA ARG A 62 -3.34 14.96 21.86
C ARG A 62 -3.05 15.03 20.35
N PRO A 63 -1.78 15.24 19.93
CA PRO A 63 -1.43 15.28 18.52
C PRO A 63 -1.83 13.99 17.77
N ILE A 64 -2.41 14.17 16.58
CA ILE A 64 -2.84 13.07 15.71
C ILE A 64 -1.91 12.95 14.50
N ALA A 65 -1.83 11.75 13.94
CA ALA A 65 -1.13 11.52 12.68
C ALA A 65 -1.80 12.28 11.51
N HIS A 66 -1.00 12.74 10.56
CA HIS A 66 -1.52 13.25 9.29
C HIS A 66 -2.28 12.14 8.55
N GLY A 67 -3.44 12.46 8.00
CA GLY A 67 -4.20 11.50 7.19
C GLY A 67 -3.37 10.97 6.01
N LEU A 68 -2.65 11.87 5.31
CA LEU A 68 -1.80 11.50 4.18
C LEU A 68 -0.59 10.66 4.60
N LEU A 69 -0.05 10.82 5.82
CA LEU A 69 0.95 9.89 6.37
C LEU A 69 0.37 8.49 6.51
N LEU A 70 -0.84 8.35 7.09
CA LEU A 70 -1.50 7.05 7.21
C LEU A 70 -1.74 6.42 5.84
N MET A 71 -2.11 7.22 4.85
CA MET A 71 -2.28 6.78 3.47
C MET A 71 -0.94 6.32 2.85
N ALA A 72 0.16 7.03 3.08
CA ALA A 72 1.50 6.63 2.63
C ALA A 72 1.95 5.29 3.23
N LEU A 73 1.57 4.99 4.48
CA LEU A 73 1.87 3.70 5.13
C LEU A 73 1.10 2.52 4.52
N THR A 74 0.14 2.77 3.63
CA THR A 74 -0.54 1.73 2.86
C THR A 74 0.08 1.51 1.47
N ALA A 75 1.20 2.13 1.13
CA ALA A 75 1.85 1.91 -0.14
C ALA A 75 2.25 0.44 -0.30
N LEU A 76 1.89 -0.17 -1.43
CA LEU A 76 2.20 -1.57 -1.74
C LEU A 76 3.72 -1.83 -1.71
N GLY A 77 4.51 -0.86 -2.20
CA GLY A 77 5.97 -0.89 -2.17
C GLY A 77 6.60 -0.86 -0.77
N ALA A 78 5.85 -0.45 0.27
CA ALA A 78 6.28 -0.50 1.66
C ALA A 78 6.04 -1.87 2.33
N THR A 79 5.61 -2.87 1.59
CA THR A 79 5.35 -4.24 2.05
C THR A 79 6.38 -5.21 1.48
N ALA A 80 6.40 -6.45 1.97
CA ALA A 80 7.21 -7.53 1.39
C ALA A 80 6.90 -7.80 -0.09
N MET A 81 5.71 -7.37 -0.56
CA MET A 81 5.32 -7.44 -1.98
C MET A 81 6.20 -6.59 -2.88
N SER A 82 6.90 -5.56 -2.36
CA SER A 82 7.84 -4.75 -3.12
C SER A 82 8.84 -5.60 -3.92
N ARG A 83 9.49 -6.56 -3.25
CA ARG A 83 10.46 -7.47 -3.90
C ARG A 83 9.81 -8.43 -4.89
N ARG A 84 8.57 -8.86 -4.59
CA ARG A 84 7.83 -9.81 -5.43
C ARG A 84 7.28 -9.16 -6.70
N LEU A 85 7.20 -7.83 -6.73
CA LEU A 85 6.66 -7.02 -7.83
C LEU A 85 7.73 -6.15 -8.50
N GLU A 86 9.01 -6.37 -8.19
CA GLU A 86 10.12 -5.57 -8.71
C GLU A 86 10.15 -5.56 -10.26
N GLU A 87 9.88 -6.71 -10.88
CA GLU A 87 9.87 -6.84 -12.33
C GLU A 87 8.52 -6.49 -12.98
N SER A 88 7.44 -6.49 -12.22
CA SER A 88 6.08 -6.45 -12.77
C SER A 88 5.28 -5.21 -12.44
N MET A 89 5.54 -4.52 -11.35
CA MET A 89 4.85 -3.28 -11.00
C MET A 89 5.23 -2.16 -11.98
N ILE A 90 4.26 -1.68 -12.76
CA ILE A 90 4.47 -0.60 -13.72
C ILE A 90 4.14 0.75 -13.09
N ALA A 91 2.96 0.88 -12.48
CA ALA A 91 2.51 2.15 -11.88
C ALA A 91 1.39 1.96 -10.85
N LEU A 92 1.33 2.86 -9.86
CA LEU A 92 0.11 3.17 -9.13
C LEU A 92 -0.72 4.11 -10.01
N VAL A 93 -1.95 3.72 -10.35
CA VAL A 93 -2.82 4.45 -11.29
C VAL A 93 -3.82 5.32 -10.56
N GLU A 94 -4.36 4.80 -9.45
CA GLU A 94 -5.39 5.47 -8.67
C GLU A 94 -5.29 5.05 -7.21
N GLN A 95 -5.61 5.99 -6.31
CA GLN A 95 -5.70 5.73 -4.88
C GLN A 95 -6.81 6.60 -4.30
N ASP A 96 -7.68 6.00 -3.49
CA ASP A 96 -8.64 6.69 -2.66
C ASP A 96 -8.53 6.26 -1.20
N ALA A 97 -9.02 7.08 -0.28
CA ALA A 97 -9.05 6.73 1.13
C ALA A 97 -10.14 7.48 1.91
N ARG A 98 -10.72 6.80 2.88
CA ARG A 98 -11.58 7.36 3.93
C ARG A 98 -10.91 7.18 5.28
N PHE A 99 -10.77 8.27 6.03
CA PHE A 99 -10.21 8.27 7.39
C PHE A 99 -11.33 8.05 8.40
N LEU A 100 -11.25 6.96 9.14
CA LEU A 100 -12.32 6.51 10.04
C LEU A 100 -12.03 6.84 11.50
N ARG A 101 -10.77 6.78 11.92
CA ARG A 101 -10.32 7.02 13.29
C ARG A 101 -9.00 7.77 13.31
N PRO A 102 -8.74 8.60 14.33
CA PRO A 102 -7.42 9.18 14.53
C PRO A 102 -6.40 8.10 14.90
N ALA A 103 -5.16 8.33 14.53
CA ALA A 103 -4.02 7.56 14.99
C ALA A 103 -3.03 8.48 15.72
N PHE A 104 -2.30 7.94 16.67
CA PHE A 104 -1.47 8.68 17.60
C PHE A 104 -0.05 8.11 17.65
N VAL A 105 0.87 8.90 18.20
CA VAL A 105 2.21 8.40 18.54
C VAL A 105 2.07 7.22 19.52
N GLY A 106 2.79 6.14 19.24
CA GLY A 106 2.75 4.88 19.99
C GLY A 106 1.77 3.84 19.42
N ASP A 107 0.82 4.25 18.59
CA ASP A 107 -0.11 3.29 17.97
C ASP A 107 0.63 2.36 17.03
N ARG A 108 0.33 1.06 17.12
CA ARG A 108 0.81 0.03 16.21
C ARG A 108 -0.21 -0.16 15.10
N VAL A 109 0.21 0.08 13.86
CA VAL A 109 -0.66 0.02 12.69
C VAL A 109 -0.14 -0.99 11.68
N ARG A 110 -1.04 -1.57 10.86
CA ARG A 110 -0.71 -2.55 9.84
C ARG A 110 -1.62 -2.42 8.63
N ALA A 111 -1.05 -2.34 7.45
CA ALA A 111 -1.81 -2.36 6.21
C ALA A 111 -2.27 -3.79 5.86
N GLN A 112 -3.51 -3.92 5.43
CA GLN A 112 -4.11 -5.15 4.89
C GLN A 112 -4.66 -4.87 3.50
N PHE A 113 -4.40 -5.79 2.58
CA PHE A 113 -4.81 -5.71 1.18
C PHE A 113 -5.67 -6.93 0.83
N THR A 114 -6.68 -6.70 0.01
CA THR A 114 -7.50 -7.76 -0.60
C THR A 114 -7.63 -7.43 -2.09
N VAL A 115 -7.28 -8.37 -2.96
CA VAL A 115 -7.53 -8.23 -4.40
C VAL A 115 -9.04 -8.21 -4.64
N GLU A 116 -9.55 -7.16 -5.25
CA GLU A 116 -10.97 -7.04 -5.63
C GLU A 116 -11.21 -7.44 -7.08
N ALA A 117 -10.35 -6.99 -7.98
CA ALA A 117 -10.50 -7.22 -9.41
C ALA A 117 -9.15 -7.28 -10.12
N VAL A 118 -9.11 -8.07 -11.18
CA VAL A 118 -7.99 -8.15 -12.13
C VAL A 118 -8.58 -8.00 -13.53
N ASP A 119 -8.24 -6.91 -14.20
CA ASP A 119 -8.69 -6.63 -15.57
C ASP A 119 -7.49 -6.73 -16.52
N MET A 120 -7.37 -7.90 -17.16
CA MET A 120 -6.32 -8.15 -18.15
C MET A 120 -6.54 -7.25 -19.38
N LYS A 121 -5.50 -6.56 -19.81
CA LYS A 121 -5.53 -5.69 -21.00
C LYS A 121 -4.99 -6.45 -22.21
N PRO A 122 -5.86 -7.07 -23.04
CA PRO A 122 -5.44 -7.84 -24.19
C PRO A 122 -4.51 -7.04 -25.13
N GLY A 123 -3.40 -7.63 -25.55
CA GLY A 123 -2.42 -6.99 -26.42
C GLY A 123 -1.54 -5.91 -25.79
N LYS A 124 -1.75 -5.56 -24.49
CA LYS A 124 -0.94 -4.55 -23.79
C LYS A 124 0.08 -5.14 -22.82
N GLY A 125 0.10 -6.45 -22.64
CA GLY A 125 1.04 -7.14 -21.77
C GLY A 125 0.98 -6.71 -20.30
N ALA A 126 -0.19 -6.29 -19.84
CA ALA A 126 -0.42 -5.81 -18.48
C ALA A 126 -1.88 -5.99 -18.07
N ALA A 127 -2.15 -5.89 -16.76
CA ALA A 127 -3.48 -5.84 -16.18
C ALA A 127 -3.63 -4.65 -15.25
N ILE A 128 -4.85 -4.19 -15.08
CA ILE A 128 -5.26 -3.34 -13.97
C ILE A 128 -5.65 -4.27 -12.81
N VAL A 129 -4.95 -4.12 -11.69
CA VAL A 129 -5.24 -4.86 -10.45
C VAL A 129 -5.73 -3.88 -9.40
N ARG A 130 -6.95 -4.09 -8.92
CA ARG A 130 -7.57 -3.28 -7.86
C ARG A 130 -7.53 -4.00 -6.55
N PHE A 131 -7.08 -3.31 -5.53
CA PHE A 131 -7.03 -3.77 -4.15
C PHE A 131 -7.96 -2.93 -3.27
N SER A 132 -8.75 -3.58 -2.42
CA SER A 132 -9.28 -2.97 -1.21
C SER A 132 -8.16 -2.92 -0.18
N VAL A 133 -8.01 -1.77 0.49
CA VAL A 133 -6.91 -1.52 1.42
C VAL A 133 -7.46 -1.00 2.74
N ARG A 134 -6.95 -1.53 3.85
CA ARG A 134 -7.24 -1.06 5.19
C ARG A 134 -5.95 -0.83 5.96
N LEU A 135 -5.90 0.23 6.75
CA LEU A 135 -4.88 0.38 7.79
C LEU A 135 -5.54 0.09 9.14
N LEU A 136 -5.10 -0.96 9.79
CA LEU A 136 -5.69 -1.47 11.03
C LEU A 136 -4.83 -1.08 12.23
N ASN A 137 -5.45 -0.80 13.38
CA ASN A 137 -4.77 -0.70 14.66
C ASN A 137 -4.54 -2.09 15.28
N GLU A 138 -3.95 -2.13 16.48
CA GLU A 138 -3.69 -3.39 17.20
C GLU A 138 -4.97 -4.15 17.57
N ALA A 139 -6.07 -3.44 17.81
CA ALA A 139 -7.39 -4.03 18.05
C ALA A 139 -8.11 -4.50 16.77
N GLN A 140 -7.42 -4.48 15.61
CA GLN A 140 -7.98 -4.81 14.29
C GLN A 140 -9.11 -3.89 13.83
N GLU A 141 -9.17 -2.67 14.38
CA GLU A 141 -10.13 -1.67 13.94
C GLU A 141 -9.53 -0.83 12.79
N PRO A 142 -10.29 -0.54 11.73
CA PRO A 142 -9.79 0.28 10.63
C PRO A 142 -9.64 1.75 11.04
N LEU A 143 -8.45 2.28 10.85
CA LEU A 143 -8.13 3.71 10.93
C LEU A 143 -8.40 4.40 9.60
N LEU A 144 -8.14 3.68 8.51
CA LEU A 144 -8.33 4.07 7.12
C LEU A 144 -8.82 2.88 6.31
N GLU A 145 -9.68 3.14 5.34
CA GLU A 145 -10.06 2.19 4.29
C GLU A 145 -10.10 2.90 2.93
N GLY A 146 -9.89 2.18 1.85
CA GLY A 146 -9.90 2.72 0.50
C GLY A 146 -9.49 1.68 -0.53
N HIS A 147 -9.11 2.17 -1.71
CA HIS A 147 -8.70 1.32 -2.82
C HIS A 147 -7.39 1.82 -3.42
N HIS A 148 -6.60 0.87 -3.90
CA HIS A 148 -5.44 1.13 -4.74
C HIS A 148 -5.59 0.39 -6.05
N THR A 149 -5.32 1.07 -7.14
CA THR A 149 -5.34 0.51 -8.50
C THR A 149 -3.94 0.56 -9.07
N TYR A 150 -3.39 -0.59 -9.42
CA TYR A 150 -2.06 -0.72 -10.01
C TYR A 150 -2.14 -1.25 -11.43
N LEU A 151 -1.22 -0.78 -12.27
CA LEU A 151 -0.90 -1.41 -13.55
C LEU A 151 0.24 -2.40 -13.29
N ILE A 152 -0.01 -3.69 -13.52
CA ILE A 152 0.93 -4.78 -13.28
C ILE A 152 1.18 -5.52 -14.59
N ARG A 153 2.44 -5.81 -14.90
CA ARG A 153 2.88 -6.52 -16.10
C ARG A 153 2.34 -7.95 -16.14
N SER A 154 1.98 -8.40 -17.34
CA SER A 154 1.64 -9.79 -17.62
C SER A 154 2.90 -10.60 -17.97
N ARG A 155 2.97 -11.84 -17.52
CA ARG A 155 4.05 -12.77 -17.80
C ARG A 155 4.18 -13.08 -19.29
N TRP A 156 3.07 -13.12 -20.01
CA TRP A 156 3.02 -13.42 -21.44
C TRP A 156 3.84 -12.48 -22.32
N THR A 157 4.03 -11.23 -21.91
CA THR A 157 4.83 -10.26 -22.66
C THR A 157 6.32 -10.57 -22.61
N ILE A 158 6.80 -11.20 -21.53
CA ILE A 158 8.21 -11.56 -21.36
C ILE A 158 8.54 -12.77 -22.21
N GLU A 159 7.66 -13.76 -22.28
CA GLU A 159 7.84 -14.97 -23.06
C GLU A 159 7.90 -14.68 -24.57
N THR A 160 7.01 -13.80 -25.07
CA THR A 160 7.02 -13.39 -26.50
C THR A 160 8.25 -12.58 -26.86
N ALA A 161 8.75 -11.72 -26.00
CA ALA A 161 9.98 -10.95 -26.21
C ALA A 161 11.26 -11.82 -26.15
N SER A 162 11.26 -12.87 -25.35
CA SER A 162 12.34 -13.85 -25.24
C SER A 162 12.39 -14.79 -26.46
N ALA A 163 11.23 -15.23 -26.95
CA ALA A 163 11.13 -16.10 -28.12
C ALA A 163 11.60 -15.40 -29.41
N HIS A 164 11.34 -14.09 -29.55
CA HIS A 164 11.81 -13.31 -30.73
C HIS A 164 13.33 -13.15 -30.78
N ARG A 165 13.98 -13.01 -29.59
CA ARG A 165 15.45 -12.90 -29.51
C ARG A 165 16.19 -14.21 -29.79
N SER A 166 15.55 -15.36 -29.59
CA SER A 166 16.13 -16.68 -29.85
C SER A 166 16.00 -17.13 -31.32
N SER A 167 15.20 -16.42 -32.12
CA SER A 167 15.02 -16.71 -33.54
C SER A 167 15.91 -15.86 -34.47
N GLU A 168 16.67 -14.90 -33.94
CA GLU A 168 17.59 -14.01 -34.69
C GLU A 168 19.09 -14.39 -34.54
N THR A 169 19.39 -15.55 -33.90
CA THR A 169 20.74 -16.13 -33.80
C THR A 169 20.83 -17.39 -34.64
#